data_2c374ec44a87c698f422b56777d10e04
#
_entry.id   2c374ec44a87c698f422b56777d10e04
#
_cell.length_a   1.000
_cell.length_b   1.000
_cell.length_c   1.000
_cell.angle_alpha   90.00
_cell.angle_beta   90.00
_cell.angle_gamma   90.00
#
_symmetry.space_group_name_H-M   'P 1'
#
loop_
_entity.id
_entity.type
_entity.pdbx_description
1 polymer ?
#
loop_
_entity_poly.entity_id
_entity_poly.type
_entity_poly.pdbx_seq_one_letter_code
_entity_poly.pdbx_strand_id
1 'polypeptide(L)'
;MKEAFWVAYSCLDAVFRKKAFSGIELNNALKCCSEKNRAVVTKLFYGTLELALKYDYILSLYAKTVKPSVATALKMGLYAFEALNLPQAAAVNETVALIKNLGKGGAAGFANAVMRRATDDLKEGKINFGEDELKAAALKNGFPQWAALRLENDFGRETALKFVSYRQDEAWGHVRYNPFRIELRDFESLLSDRQISFRQGPFKGGYFVKGRLDGVPQDLFTFQSAGSMAVVFACVL
;
A
#
# COMPACT_ATOMS: atom_id res chain seq x y z
N MET A 1 3.64 -2.33 -19.21
CA MET A 1 2.56 -1.76 -18.41
C MET A 1 1.26 -2.55 -18.55
N LYS A 2 0.78 -2.89 -19.76
CA LYS A 2 -0.49 -3.63 -19.97
C LYS A 2 -0.62 -4.92 -19.16
N GLU A 3 0.40 -5.77 -19.13
CA GLU A 3 0.41 -7.01 -18.35
C GLU A 3 0.27 -6.70 -16.84
N ALA A 4 1.06 -5.74 -16.32
CA ALA A 4 1.03 -5.38 -14.91
C ALA A 4 -0.36 -4.85 -14.48
N PHE A 5 -1.00 -4.01 -15.31
CA PHE A 5 -2.35 -3.52 -15.06
C PHE A 5 -3.38 -4.65 -15.07
N TRP A 6 -3.28 -5.58 -16.01
CA TRP A 6 -4.19 -6.73 -16.08
C TRP A 6 -4.07 -7.64 -14.87
N VAL A 7 -2.85 -8.02 -14.49
CA VAL A 7 -2.59 -8.92 -13.35
C VAL A 7 -3.04 -8.28 -12.04
N ALA A 8 -2.63 -7.02 -11.78
CA ALA A 8 -3.03 -6.29 -10.59
C ALA A 8 -4.56 -6.11 -10.49
N TYR A 9 -5.20 -5.74 -11.61
CA TYR A 9 -6.66 -5.63 -11.67
C TYR A 9 -7.35 -6.96 -11.34
N SER A 10 -6.90 -8.06 -11.90
CA SER A 10 -7.51 -9.38 -11.68
C SER A 10 -7.50 -9.77 -10.19
N CYS A 11 -6.37 -9.50 -9.51
CA CYS A 11 -6.25 -9.71 -8.07
C CYS A 11 -7.15 -8.76 -7.27
N LEU A 12 -7.19 -7.46 -7.62
CA LEU A 12 -8.06 -6.48 -6.97
C LEU A 12 -9.54 -6.82 -7.14
N ASP A 13 -9.96 -7.22 -8.33
CA ASP A 13 -11.33 -7.62 -8.61
C ASP A 13 -11.72 -8.87 -7.80
N ALA A 14 -10.81 -9.83 -7.64
CA ALA A 14 -11.03 -10.99 -6.78
C ALA A 14 -11.21 -10.57 -5.30
N VAL A 15 -10.38 -9.67 -4.79
CA VAL A 15 -10.50 -9.20 -3.40
C VAL A 15 -11.77 -8.38 -3.19
N PHE A 16 -12.03 -7.37 -4.03
CA PHE A 16 -13.17 -6.47 -3.84
C PHE A 16 -14.52 -7.12 -4.09
N ARG A 17 -14.62 -8.01 -5.08
CA ARG A 17 -15.90 -8.59 -5.50
C ARG A 17 -16.13 -10.01 -4.97
N LYS A 18 -15.07 -10.82 -4.88
CA LYS A 18 -15.19 -12.23 -4.45
C LYS A 18 -14.74 -12.45 -3.01
N LYS A 19 -14.31 -11.38 -2.31
CA LYS A 19 -13.79 -11.43 -0.92
C LYS A 19 -12.61 -12.40 -0.76
N ALA A 20 -11.79 -12.53 -1.80
CA ALA A 20 -10.60 -13.38 -1.77
C ALA A 20 -9.54 -12.81 -0.83
N PHE A 21 -8.67 -13.66 -0.31
CA PHE A 21 -7.55 -13.25 0.54
C PHE A 21 -6.44 -12.60 -0.30
N SER A 22 -6.14 -11.34 0.00
CA SER A 22 -5.21 -10.52 -0.77
C SER A 22 -3.83 -11.15 -0.98
N GLY A 23 -3.23 -11.68 0.09
CA GLY A 23 -1.91 -12.32 0.01
C GLY A 23 -1.91 -13.59 -0.85
N ILE A 24 -2.97 -14.40 -0.79
CA ILE A 24 -3.07 -15.63 -1.57
C ILE A 24 -3.23 -15.31 -3.06
N GLU A 25 -4.15 -14.39 -3.38
CA GLU A 25 -4.40 -13.97 -4.77
C GLU A 25 -3.15 -13.40 -5.43
N LEU A 26 -2.48 -12.46 -4.76
CA LEU A 26 -1.27 -11.86 -5.30
C LEU A 26 -0.15 -12.89 -5.48
N ASN A 27 0.13 -13.72 -4.46
CA ASN A 27 1.19 -14.72 -4.54
C ASN A 27 0.98 -15.70 -5.69
N ASN A 28 -0.26 -16.13 -5.94
CA ASN A 28 -0.59 -17.01 -7.06
C ASN A 28 -0.41 -16.29 -8.40
N ALA A 29 -0.87 -15.06 -8.51
CA ALA A 29 -0.72 -14.27 -9.74
C ALA A 29 0.75 -13.97 -10.08
N LEU A 30 1.60 -13.70 -9.06
CA LEU A 30 3.02 -13.43 -9.26
C LEU A 30 3.80 -14.64 -9.76
N LYS A 31 3.36 -15.88 -9.53
CA LYS A 31 4.00 -17.09 -10.08
C LYS A 31 3.93 -17.11 -11.60
N CYS A 32 2.83 -16.60 -12.18
CA CYS A 32 2.58 -16.57 -13.61
C CYS A 32 2.97 -15.23 -14.26
N CYS A 33 3.35 -14.22 -13.47
CA CYS A 33 3.71 -12.90 -13.94
C CYS A 33 5.18 -12.85 -14.33
N SER A 34 5.49 -12.12 -15.41
CA SER A 34 6.89 -11.88 -15.82
C SER A 34 7.66 -11.17 -14.69
N GLU A 35 8.89 -11.59 -14.44
CA GLU A 35 9.70 -11.12 -13.31
C GLU A 35 9.83 -9.60 -13.28
N LYS A 36 10.08 -8.99 -14.43
CA LYS A 36 10.18 -7.52 -14.58
C LYS A 36 8.95 -6.75 -14.14
N ASN A 37 7.76 -7.38 -14.14
CA ASN A 37 6.50 -6.74 -13.78
C ASN A 37 6.07 -7.01 -12.32
N ARG A 38 6.68 -7.99 -11.63
CA ARG A 38 6.28 -8.38 -10.26
C ARG A 38 6.25 -7.20 -9.28
N ALA A 39 7.29 -6.37 -9.28
CA ALA A 39 7.38 -5.23 -8.39
C ALA A 39 6.26 -4.20 -8.66
N VAL A 40 5.98 -3.91 -9.94
CA VAL A 40 4.91 -2.97 -10.34
C VAL A 40 3.54 -3.54 -10.02
N VAL A 41 3.29 -4.83 -10.29
CA VAL A 41 2.04 -5.53 -9.94
C VAL A 41 1.79 -5.45 -8.43
N THR A 42 2.80 -5.74 -7.63
CA THR A 42 2.71 -5.69 -6.15
C THR A 42 2.37 -4.29 -5.66
N LYS A 43 3.03 -3.24 -6.20
CA LYS A 43 2.75 -1.84 -5.85
C LYS A 43 1.35 -1.42 -6.28
N LEU A 44 0.94 -1.72 -7.51
CA LEU A 44 -0.41 -1.43 -8.00
C LEU A 44 -1.49 -2.10 -7.14
N PHE A 45 -1.27 -3.36 -6.79
CA PHE A 45 -2.23 -4.14 -6.02
C PHE A 45 -2.37 -3.62 -4.59
N TYR A 46 -1.30 -3.65 -3.80
CA TYR A 46 -1.38 -3.26 -2.39
C TYR A 46 -1.68 -1.77 -2.21
N GLY A 47 -1.08 -0.90 -3.02
CA GLY A 47 -1.33 0.52 -2.87
C GLY A 47 -2.75 0.94 -3.28
N THR A 48 -3.33 0.31 -4.31
CA THR A 48 -4.76 0.52 -4.63
C THR A 48 -5.67 -0.01 -3.53
N LEU A 49 -5.32 -1.15 -2.94
CA LEU A 49 -6.09 -1.76 -1.85
C LEU A 49 -6.04 -0.88 -0.59
N GLU A 50 -4.86 -0.42 -0.22
CA GLU A 50 -4.63 0.47 0.93
C GLU A 50 -5.39 1.79 0.80
N LEU A 51 -5.35 2.41 -0.38
CA LEU A 51 -5.99 3.70 -0.64
C LEU A 51 -7.41 3.57 -1.25
N ALA A 52 -8.02 2.39 -1.19
CA ALA A 52 -9.31 2.14 -1.81
C ALA A 52 -10.39 3.12 -1.37
N LEU A 53 -10.48 3.42 -0.06
CA LEU A 53 -11.47 4.35 0.50
C LEU A 53 -11.27 5.78 -0.01
N LYS A 54 -10.02 6.23 -0.14
CA LYS A 54 -9.67 7.52 -0.75
C LYS A 54 -10.19 7.60 -2.18
N TYR A 55 -9.90 6.60 -2.99
CA TYR A 55 -10.30 6.62 -4.40
C TYR A 55 -11.80 6.38 -4.58
N ASP A 56 -12.46 5.63 -3.72
CA ASP A 56 -13.93 5.54 -3.71
C ASP A 56 -14.56 6.91 -3.45
N TYR A 57 -14.02 7.66 -2.48
CA TYR A 57 -14.45 9.04 -2.23
C TYR A 57 -14.21 9.94 -3.44
N ILE A 58 -13.01 9.95 -4.01
CA ILE A 58 -12.69 10.75 -5.19
C ILE A 58 -13.65 10.43 -6.33
N LEU A 59 -13.89 9.15 -6.64
CA LEU A 59 -14.82 8.76 -7.68
C LEU A 59 -16.24 9.23 -7.42
N SER A 60 -16.68 9.28 -6.16
CA SER A 60 -18.01 9.77 -5.80
C SER A 60 -18.24 11.24 -6.12
N LEU A 61 -17.18 12.04 -6.22
CA LEU A 61 -17.28 13.45 -6.63
C LEU A 61 -17.64 13.63 -8.12
N TYR A 62 -17.38 12.61 -8.94
CA TYR A 62 -17.60 12.68 -10.41
C TYR A 62 -18.73 11.80 -10.89
N ALA A 63 -19.16 10.82 -10.10
CA ALA A 63 -20.22 9.91 -10.51
C ALA A 63 -20.98 9.33 -9.30
N LYS A 64 -22.32 9.42 -9.34
CA LYS A 64 -23.17 8.84 -8.27
C LYS A 64 -23.08 7.31 -8.19
N THR A 65 -22.92 6.65 -9.32
CA THR A 65 -22.83 5.18 -9.43
C THR A 65 -21.83 4.78 -10.47
N VAL A 66 -20.95 3.84 -10.13
CA VAL A 66 -19.97 3.24 -11.04
C VAL A 66 -20.07 1.72 -10.93
N LYS A 67 -20.10 1.01 -12.04
CA LYS A 67 -20.09 -0.47 -12.02
C LYS A 67 -18.84 -0.96 -11.29
N PRO A 68 -18.93 -1.93 -10.36
CA PRO A 68 -17.81 -2.34 -9.50
C PRO A 68 -16.52 -2.67 -10.27
N SER A 69 -16.61 -3.39 -11.39
CA SER A 69 -15.43 -3.70 -12.21
C SER A 69 -14.77 -2.46 -12.84
N VAL A 70 -15.56 -1.47 -13.22
CA VAL A 70 -15.05 -0.19 -13.74
C VAL A 70 -14.44 0.64 -12.60
N ALA A 71 -15.10 0.67 -11.43
CA ALA A 71 -14.59 1.37 -10.24
C ALA A 71 -13.22 0.82 -9.81
N THR A 72 -13.03 -0.51 -9.81
CA THR A 72 -11.74 -1.13 -9.52
C THR A 72 -10.65 -0.66 -10.49
N ALA A 73 -10.95 -0.62 -11.79
CA ALA A 73 -10.00 -0.14 -12.80
C ALA A 73 -9.66 1.34 -12.62
N LEU A 74 -10.66 2.18 -12.33
CA LEU A 74 -10.48 3.62 -12.09
C LEU A 74 -9.63 3.87 -10.84
N LYS A 75 -9.92 3.19 -9.72
CA LYS A 75 -9.11 3.29 -8.48
C LYS A 75 -7.64 2.96 -8.74
N MET A 76 -7.38 1.87 -9.45
CA MET A 76 -6.02 1.48 -9.80
C MET A 76 -5.33 2.50 -10.72
N GLY A 77 -6.05 3.08 -11.67
CA GLY A 77 -5.54 4.15 -12.53
C GLY A 77 -5.19 5.42 -11.75
N LEU A 78 -6.03 5.83 -10.80
CA LEU A 78 -5.76 6.98 -9.92
C LEU A 78 -4.54 6.72 -9.04
N TYR A 79 -4.40 5.52 -8.47
CA TYR A 79 -3.21 5.13 -7.73
C TYR A 79 -1.94 5.18 -8.59
N ALA A 80 -2.00 4.66 -9.80
CA ALA A 80 -0.87 4.68 -10.73
C ALA A 80 -0.43 6.11 -11.06
N PHE A 81 -1.37 7.02 -11.24
CA PHE A 81 -1.08 8.44 -11.47
C PHE A 81 -0.47 9.10 -10.22
N GLU A 82 -1.14 9.00 -9.08
CA GLU A 82 -0.79 9.77 -7.88
C GLU A 82 0.44 9.22 -7.15
N ALA A 83 0.51 7.90 -6.97
CA ALA A 83 1.51 7.27 -6.12
C ALA A 83 2.70 6.66 -6.90
N LEU A 84 2.46 6.20 -8.13
CA LEU A 84 3.55 5.69 -8.99
C LEU A 84 4.07 6.75 -9.96
N ASN A 85 3.56 7.99 -9.89
CA ASN A 85 3.94 9.10 -10.76
C ASN A 85 3.83 8.75 -12.26
N LEU A 86 2.86 7.89 -12.62
CA LEU A 86 2.62 7.59 -14.02
C LEU A 86 2.08 8.85 -14.72
N PRO A 87 2.64 9.28 -15.88
CA PRO A 87 2.11 10.44 -16.59
C PRO A 87 0.60 10.32 -16.81
N GLN A 88 -0.14 11.42 -16.65
CA GLN A 88 -1.59 11.46 -16.75
C GLN A 88 -2.12 10.75 -18.00
N ALA A 89 -1.57 11.07 -19.16
CA ALA A 89 -1.99 10.44 -20.41
C ALA A 89 -1.80 8.91 -20.39
N ALA A 90 -0.71 8.42 -19.78
CA ALA A 90 -0.44 7.00 -19.67
C ALA A 90 -1.41 6.33 -18.68
N ALA A 91 -1.66 6.93 -17.51
CA ALA A 91 -2.61 6.42 -16.52
C ALA A 91 -4.03 6.32 -17.10
N VAL A 92 -4.48 7.37 -17.80
CA VAL A 92 -5.78 7.39 -18.49
C VAL A 92 -5.84 6.29 -19.57
N ASN A 93 -4.84 6.21 -20.44
CA ASN A 93 -4.82 5.28 -21.55
C ASN A 93 -4.79 3.81 -21.07
N GLU A 94 -3.95 3.46 -20.10
CA GLU A 94 -3.88 2.10 -19.54
C GLU A 94 -5.20 1.71 -18.88
N THR A 95 -5.82 2.63 -18.13
CA THR A 95 -7.12 2.39 -17.48
C THR A 95 -8.23 2.17 -18.49
N VAL A 96 -8.32 3.02 -19.52
CA VAL A 96 -9.34 2.89 -20.58
C VAL A 96 -9.12 1.63 -21.40
N ALA A 97 -7.88 1.28 -21.74
CA ALA A 97 -7.54 0.05 -22.43
C ALA A 97 -7.93 -1.19 -21.62
N LEU A 98 -7.65 -1.18 -20.32
CA LEU A 98 -8.07 -2.24 -19.41
C LEU A 98 -9.60 -2.41 -19.42
N ILE A 99 -10.36 -1.32 -19.29
CA ILE A 99 -11.84 -1.35 -19.31
C ILE A 99 -12.39 -1.91 -20.63
N LYS A 100 -11.77 -1.56 -21.76
CA LYS A 100 -12.12 -2.14 -23.07
C LYS A 100 -11.84 -3.65 -23.10
N ASN A 101 -10.69 -4.08 -22.62
CA ASN A 101 -10.30 -5.50 -22.58
C ASN A 101 -11.20 -6.34 -21.65
N LEU A 102 -11.83 -5.72 -20.65
CA LEU A 102 -12.85 -6.35 -19.80
C LEU A 102 -14.22 -6.52 -20.50
N GLY A 103 -14.33 -6.19 -21.78
CA GLY A 103 -15.62 -6.20 -22.49
C GLY A 103 -16.56 -5.06 -22.05
N LYS A 104 -16.03 -4.01 -21.42
CA LYS A 104 -16.79 -2.85 -20.93
C LYS A 104 -16.57 -1.61 -21.81
N GLY A 105 -16.35 -1.80 -23.10
CA GLY A 105 -16.04 -0.73 -24.05
C GLY A 105 -17.04 0.44 -24.03
N GLY A 106 -18.33 0.19 -23.77
CA GLY A 106 -19.32 1.25 -23.59
C GLY A 106 -19.05 2.22 -22.42
N ALA A 107 -18.24 1.82 -21.42
CA ALA A 107 -17.82 2.68 -20.33
C ALA A 107 -16.51 3.44 -20.62
N ALA A 108 -15.88 3.24 -21.77
CA ALA A 108 -14.56 3.81 -22.07
C ALA A 108 -14.57 5.36 -22.10
N GLY A 109 -15.59 5.95 -22.71
CA GLY A 109 -15.76 7.42 -22.76
C GLY A 109 -15.96 8.01 -21.37
N PHE A 110 -16.83 7.40 -20.55
CA PHE A 110 -17.04 7.76 -19.16
C PHE A 110 -15.73 7.66 -18.34
N ALA A 111 -15.03 6.53 -18.43
CA ALA A 111 -13.78 6.32 -17.72
C ALA A 111 -12.70 7.35 -18.10
N ASN A 112 -12.58 7.67 -19.39
CA ASN A 112 -11.66 8.70 -19.86
C ASN A 112 -11.98 10.08 -19.28
N ALA A 113 -13.27 10.47 -19.25
CA ALA A 113 -13.70 11.76 -18.70
C ALA A 113 -13.44 11.84 -17.19
N VAL A 114 -13.85 10.81 -16.44
CA VAL A 114 -13.62 10.75 -14.98
C VAL A 114 -12.15 10.77 -14.65
N MET A 115 -11.33 9.94 -15.31
CA MET A 115 -9.89 9.89 -15.06
C MET A 115 -9.22 11.23 -15.31
N ARG A 116 -9.52 11.91 -16.42
CA ARG A 116 -8.92 13.22 -16.73
C ARG A 116 -9.26 14.24 -15.65
N ARG A 117 -10.55 14.41 -15.33
CA ARG A 117 -10.98 15.38 -14.30
C ARG A 117 -10.39 15.07 -12.94
N ALA A 118 -10.47 13.81 -12.51
CA ALA A 118 -9.94 13.42 -11.20
C ALA A 118 -8.42 13.60 -11.09
N THR A 119 -7.67 13.32 -12.15
CA THR A 119 -6.21 13.52 -12.17
C THR A 119 -5.83 15.01 -12.26
N ASP A 120 -6.60 15.83 -12.96
CA ASP A 120 -6.40 17.28 -12.97
C ASP A 120 -6.65 17.88 -11.59
N ASP A 121 -7.78 17.54 -10.96
CA ASP A 121 -8.13 18.03 -9.62
C ASP A 121 -7.17 17.54 -8.54
N LEU A 122 -6.64 16.30 -8.65
CA LEU A 122 -5.58 15.78 -7.77
C LEU A 122 -4.29 16.57 -7.94
N LYS A 123 -3.87 16.84 -9.17
CA LYS A 123 -2.66 17.61 -9.49
C LYS A 123 -2.73 19.06 -8.98
N GLU A 124 -3.91 19.66 -9.08
CA GLU A 124 -4.17 21.03 -8.66
C GLU A 124 -4.53 21.16 -7.16
N GLY A 125 -4.59 20.04 -6.44
CA GLY A 125 -4.94 20.04 -5.01
C GLY A 125 -6.40 20.46 -4.72
N LYS A 126 -7.30 20.32 -5.70
CA LYS A 126 -8.71 20.72 -5.60
C LYS A 126 -9.62 19.71 -4.89
N ILE A 127 -9.10 18.52 -4.57
CA ILE A 127 -9.89 17.51 -3.87
C ILE A 127 -10.06 17.92 -2.41
N ASN A 128 -11.28 18.31 -2.04
CA ASN A 128 -11.63 18.59 -0.65
C ASN A 128 -12.10 17.31 0.04
N PHE A 129 -11.42 16.89 1.10
CA PHE A 129 -11.75 15.70 1.89
C PHE A 129 -12.66 16.02 3.10
N GLY A 130 -13.19 17.25 3.20
CA GLY A 130 -14.05 17.69 4.28
C GLY A 130 -13.34 18.62 5.27
N GLU A 131 -14.13 19.25 6.16
CA GLU A 131 -13.64 20.27 7.10
C GLU A 131 -13.06 19.69 8.40
N ASP A 132 -13.51 18.50 8.81
CA ASP A 132 -12.98 17.84 10.01
C ASP A 132 -11.60 17.25 9.68
N GLU A 133 -10.57 17.80 10.30
CA GLU A 133 -9.18 17.44 10.05
C GLU A 133 -8.88 15.95 10.22
N LEU A 134 -9.42 15.30 11.26
CA LEU A 134 -9.19 13.88 11.52
C LEU A 134 -9.87 13.01 10.46
N LYS A 135 -11.11 13.31 10.11
CA LYS A 135 -11.86 12.59 9.07
C LYS A 135 -11.23 12.79 7.70
N ALA A 136 -10.81 14.01 7.40
CA ALA A 136 -10.11 14.34 6.16
C ALA A 136 -8.76 13.61 6.06
N ALA A 137 -7.96 13.63 7.12
CA ALA A 137 -6.69 12.90 7.20
C ALA A 137 -6.90 11.38 7.04
N ALA A 138 -7.87 10.81 7.75
CA ALA A 138 -8.22 9.41 7.64
C ALA A 138 -8.59 9.03 6.19
N LEU A 139 -9.48 9.79 5.58
CA LEU A 139 -9.94 9.53 4.22
C LEU A 139 -8.82 9.69 3.18
N LYS A 140 -8.02 10.76 3.28
CA LYS A 140 -6.86 11.03 2.44
C LYS A 140 -5.83 9.90 2.49
N ASN A 141 -5.74 9.23 3.62
CA ASN A 141 -4.80 8.12 3.84
C ASN A 141 -5.43 6.72 3.70
N GLY A 142 -6.66 6.62 3.21
CA GLY A 142 -7.34 5.34 3.03
C GLY A 142 -7.74 4.66 4.34
N PHE A 143 -7.72 5.40 5.45
CA PHE A 143 -8.06 4.87 6.78
C PHE A 143 -9.57 4.95 7.02
N PRO A 144 -10.22 3.89 7.57
CA PRO A 144 -11.65 3.92 7.84
C PRO A 144 -12.02 4.99 8.88
N GLN A 145 -12.99 5.85 8.59
CA GLN A 145 -13.38 6.93 9.51
C GLN A 145 -13.82 6.43 10.89
N TRP A 146 -14.55 5.30 10.93
CA TRP A 146 -14.97 4.72 12.21
C TRP A 146 -13.79 4.34 13.10
N ALA A 147 -12.71 3.84 12.51
CA ALA A 147 -11.50 3.48 13.24
C ALA A 147 -10.72 4.72 13.70
N ALA A 148 -10.69 5.79 12.90
CA ALA A 148 -10.11 7.06 13.29
C ALA A 148 -10.85 7.68 14.49
N LEU A 149 -12.19 7.67 14.48
CA LEU A 149 -13.01 8.14 15.59
C LEU A 149 -12.83 7.27 16.85
N ARG A 150 -12.63 5.96 16.68
CA ARG A 150 -12.33 5.07 17.79
C ARG A 150 -10.98 5.40 18.42
N LEU A 151 -9.95 5.64 17.60
CA LEU A 151 -8.64 6.10 18.09
C LEU A 151 -8.73 7.44 18.82
N GLU A 152 -9.52 8.39 18.31
CA GLU A 152 -9.76 9.68 18.98
C GLU A 152 -10.36 9.48 20.37
N ASN A 153 -11.38 8.63 20.47
CA ASN A 153 -12.05 8.33 21.74
C ASN A 153 -11.11 7.66 22.76
N ASP A 154 -10.27 6.73 22.30
CA ASP A 154 -9.44 5.91 23.20
C ASP A 154 -8.11 6.61 23.57
N PHE A 155 -7.53 7.43 22.68
CA PHE A 155 -6.18 7.99 22.82
C PHE A 155 -6.10 9.51 22.63
N GLY A 156 -7.21 10.18 22.37
CA GLY A 156 -7.28 11.62 22.10
C GLY A 156 -6.97 11.99 20.64
N ARG A 157 -7.43 13.19 20.26
CA ARG A 157 -7.40 13.69 18.88
C ARG A 157 -6.00 13.80 18.30
N GLU A 158 -5.05 14.30 19.07
CA GLU A 158 -3.67 14.48 18.62
C GLU A 158 -3.01 13.13 18.26
N THR A 159 -3.20 12.11 19.10
CA THR A 159 -2.69 10.76 18.87
C THR A 159 -3.35 10.12 17.66
N ALA A 160 -4.67 10.28 17.53
CA ALA A 160 -5.41 9.77 16.37
C ALA A 160 -4.93 10.41 15.06
N LEU A 161 -4.73 11.74 15.03
CA LEU A 161 -4.18 12.45 13.87
C LEU A 161 -2.79 11.96 13.49
N LYS A 162 -1.88 11.82 14.47
CA LYS A 162 -0.55 11.27 14.23
C LYS A 162 -0.62 9.85 13.64
N PHE A 163 -1.51 9.03 14.17
CA PHE A 163 -1.67 7.64 13.72
C PHE A 163 -2.19 7.56 12.27
N VAL A 164 -3.29 8.24 11.95
CA VAL A 164 -3.89 8.17 10.61
C VAL A 164 -3.05 8.88 9.54
N SER A 165 -2.19 9.81 9.96
CA SER A 165 -1.28 10.54 9.06
C SER A 165 0.09 9.88 8.94
N TYR A 166 0.39 8.87 9.77
CA TYR A 166 1.66 8.18 9.73
C TYR A 166 1.88 7.52 8.37
N ARG A 167 3.01 7.84 7.76
CA ARG A 167 3.51 7.18 6.56
C ARG A 167 4.87 6.58 6.88
N GLN A 168 5.08 5.38 6.46
CA GLN A 168 6.40 4.78 6.53
C GLN A 168 7.21 5.34 5.35
N ASP A 169 7.97 6.42 5.62
CA ASP A 169 8.71 7.16 4.59
C ASP A 169 9.80 6.33 3.91
N GLU A 170 10.31 5.31 4.59
CA GLU A 170 11.32 4.42 4.05
C GLU A 170 10.99 2.97 4.39
N ALA A 171 11.25 2.09 3.43
CA ALA A 171 11.09 0.65 3.63
C ALA A 171 12.20 0.09 4.54
N TRP A 172 12.12 0.39 5.84
CA TRP A 172 12.91 -0.28 6.85
C TRP A 172 12.31 -1.65 7.13
N GLY A 173 13.08 -2.70 6.86
CA GLY A 173 12.75 -4.03 7.34
C GLY A 173 12.93 -4.11 8.85
N HIS A 174 12.06 -4.84 9.54
CA HIS A 174 12.23 -5.08 10.97
C HIS A 174 12.71 -6.50 11.17
N VAL A 175 13.83 -6.66 11.85
CA VAL A 175 14.42 -7.97 12.14
C VAL A 175 14.75 -8.10 13.63
N ARG A 176 14.68 -9.31 14.12
CA ARG A 176 15.22 -9.70 15.42
C ARG A 176 16.38 -10.66 15.19
N TYR A 177 17.56 -10.37 15.76
CA TYR A 177 18.69 -11.29 15.71
C TYR A 177 18.42 -12.53 16.57
N ASN A 178 19.09 -13.63 16.23
CA ASN A 178 18.95 -14.90 16.95
C ASN A 178 20.11 -15.07 17.94
N PRO A 179 19.90 -14.82 19.27
CA PRO A 179 20.96 -14.89 20.25
C PRO A 179 21.50 -16.30 20.49
N PHE A 180 20.83 -17.36 19.98
CA PHE A 180 21.31 -18.73 20.05
C PHE A 180 22.29 -19.09 18.94
N ARG A 181 22.46 -18.20 17.95
CA ARG A 181 23.28 -18.45 16.77
C ARG A 181 24.43 -17.46 16.59
N ILE A 182 24.29 -16.26 17.11
CA ILE A 182 25.28 -15.19 16.92
C ILE A 182 25.24 -14.23 18.10
N GLU A 183 26.41 -13.75 18.53
CA GLU A 183 26.51 -12.68 19.50
C GLU A 183 26.07 -11.34 18.88
N LEU A 184 25.56 -10.43 19.72
CA LEU A 184 25.02 -9.14 19.27
C LEU A 184 26.06 -8.33 18.46
N ARG A 185 27.29 -8.26 18.97
CA ARG A 185 28.38 -7.50 18.32
C ARG A 185 28.73 -8.07 16.96
N ASP A 186 28.76 -9.38 16.87
CA ASP A 186 29.11 -10.08 15.62
C ASP A 186 28.00 -9.90 14.58
N PHE A 187 26.72 -9.86 15.02
CA PHE A 187 25.60 -9.56 14.12
C PHE A 187 25.69 -8.12 13.57
N GLU A 188 26.00 -7.14 14.40
CA GLU A 188 26.18 -5.74 13.98
C GLU A 188 27.38 -5.59 13.04
N SER A 189 28.50 -6.25 13.34
CA SER A 189 29.67 -6.29 12.47
C SER A 189 29.33 -6.92 11.11
N LEU A 190 28.59 -8.03 11.11
CA LEU A 190 28.15 -8.71 9.89
C LEU A 190 27.28 -7.82 9.00
N LEU A 191 26.37 -7.02 9.58
CA LEU A 191 25.57 -6.07 8.83
C LEU A 191 26.43 -4.93 8.26
N SER A 192 27.38 -4.42 9.07
CA SER A 192 28.29 -3.35 8.66
C SER A 192 29.21 -3.79 7.52
N ASP A 193 29.81 -4.98 7.60
CA ASP A 193 30.69 -5.56 6.58
C ASP A 193 29.97 -5.73 5.23
N ARG A 194 28.66 -5.94 5.28
CA ARG A 194 27.79 -6.03 4.10
C ARG A 194 27.20 -4.71 3.65
N GLN A 195 27.60 -3.61 4.29
CA GLN A 195 27.10 -2.27 3.97
C GLN A 195 25.56 -2.15 4.11
N ILE A 196 24.96 -2.95 4.98
CA ILE A 196 23.55 -2.88 5.31
C ILE A 196 23.35 -1.80 6.36
N SER A 197 22.63 -0.74 6.01
CA SER A 197 22.26 0.29 6.98
C SER A 197 21.30 -0.28 8.02
N PHE A 198 21.63 -0.10 9.31
CA PHE A 198 20.78 -0.55 10.40
C PHE A 198 20.75 0.44 11.55
N ARG A 199 19.73 0.35 12.38
CA ARG A 199 19.62 1.02 13.66
C ARG A 199 18.91 0.11 14.67
N GLN A 200 19.22 0.24 15.95
CA GLN A 200 18.52 -0.51 16.98
C GLN A 200 17.05 -0.13 17.03
N GLY A 201 16.20 -1.12 17.19
CA GLY A 201 14.78 -0.98 17.44
C GLY A 201 14.46 -0.67 18.91
N PRO A 202 13.18 -0.45 19.23
CA PRO A 202 12.76 -0.13 20.62
C PRO A 202 12.87 -1.30 21.59
N PHE A 203 13.09 -2.51 21.10
CA PHE A 203 13.19 -3.72 21.92
C PHE A 203 14.56 -4.37 21.76
N LYS A 204 15.07 -4.94 22.86
CA LYS A 204 16.36 -5.62 22.89
C LYS A 204 16.44 -6.70 21.80
N GLY A 205 17.47 -6.64 20.99
CA GLY A 205 17.70 -7.57 19.89
C GLY A 205 16.88 -7.30 18.62
N GLY A 206 16.04 -6.27 18.63
CA GLY A 206 15.32 -5.79 17.43
C GLY A 206 16.11 -4.72 16.68
N TYR A 207 16.07 -4.80 15.37
CA TYR A 207 16.74 -3.85 14.48
C TYR A 207 15.81 -3.41 13.35
N PHE A 208 15.97 -2.16 12.95
CA PHE A 208 15.50 -1.67 11.67
C PHE A 208 16.66 -1.79 10.68
N VAL A 209 16.42 -2.42 9.54
CA VAL A 209 17.42 -2.59 8.48
C VAL A 209 16.92 -2.01 7.18
N LYS A 210 17.80 -1.36 6.40
CA LYS A 210 17.47 -0.78 5.10
C LYS A 210 18.19 -1.55 4.01
N GLY A 211 17.44 -2.00 3.02
CA GLY A 211 17.96 -2.78 1.91
C GLY A 211 17.65 -4.27 2.01
N ARG A 212 18.30 -5.04 1.17
CA ARG A 212 18.17 -6.51 1.13
C ARG A 212 19.19 -7.14 2.07
N LEU A 213 18.78 -8.20 2.74
CA LEU A 213 19.65 -9.01 3.61
C LEU A 213 20.29 -10.19 2.84
N ASP A 214 20.54 -9.99 1.54
CA ASP A 214 21.16 -11.02 0.70
C ASP A 214 22.57 -11.34 1.25
N GLY A 215 22.83 -12.62 1.41
CA GLY A 215 24.12 -13.11 1.96
C GLY A 215 24.20 -13.10 3.49
N VAL A 216 23.20 -12.57 4.22
CA VAL A 216 23.10 -12.82 5.67
C VAL A 216 22.42 -14.16 5.87
N PRO A 217 23.04 -15.13 6.59
CA PRO A 217 22.41 -16.42 6.85
C PRO A 217 21.06 -16.27 7.57
N GLN A 218 20.03 -16.95 7.06
CA GLN A 218 18.65 -16.77 7.55
C GLN A 218 18.43 -17.30 8.98
N ASP A 219 19.28 -18.16 9.47
CA ASP A 219 19.23 -18.67 10.83
C ASP A 219 19.74 -17.67 11.88
N LEU A 220 20.43 -16.60 11.45
CA LEU A 220 20.95 -15.55 12.32
C LEU A 220 19.91 -14.49 12.68
N PHE A 221 18.80 -14.41 11.97
CA PHE A 221 17.74 -13.43 12.21
C PHE A 221 16.36 -13.92 11.79
N THR A 222 15.34 -13.22 12.28
CA THR A 222 13.95 -13.42 11.88
C THR A 222 13.33 -12.08 11.54
N PHE A 223 12.58 -12.00 10.44
CA PHE A 223 11.73 -10.84 10.16
C PHE A 223 10.61 -10.80 11.19
N GLN A 224 10.63 -9.77 12.04
CA GLN A 224 9.64 -9.58 13.10
C GLN A 224 9.41 -8.09 13.33
N SER A 225 8.15 -7.65 13.21
CA SER A 225 7.80 -6.25 13.45
C SER A 225 8.02 -5.85 14.92
N ALA A 226 8.30 -4.56 15.15
CA ALA A 226 8.40 -4.02 16.51
C ALA A 226 7.11 -4.25 17.32
N GLY A 227 5.93 -4.17 16.67
CA GLY A 227 4.65 -4.49 17.32
C GLY A 227 4.56 -5.94 17.81
N SER A 228 5.02 -6.90 17.01
CA SER A 228 5.07 -8.31 17.44
C SER A 228 6.07 -8.54 18.58
N MET A 229 7.19 -7.80 18.58
CA MET A 229 8.12 -7.83 19.71
C MET A 229 7.51 -7.23 20.98
N ALA A 230 6.75 -6.12 20.85
CA ALA A 230 6.05 -5.47 21.96
C ALA A 230 5.11 -6.44 22.69
N VAL A 231 4.35 -7.26 21.96
CA VAL A 231 3.45 -8.25 22.56
C VAL A 231 4.25 -9.24 23.43
N VAL A 232 5.37 -9.75 22.93
CA VAL A 232 6.21 -10.69 23.70
C VAL A 232 6.74 -10.02 24.96
N PHE A 233 7.26 -8.79 24.86
CA PHE A 233 7.75 -8.06 26.02
C PHE A 233 6.65 -7.76 27.05
N ALA A 234 5.43 -7.44 26.60
CA ALA A 234 4.31 -7.21 27.50
C ALA A 234 3.83 -8.49 28.21
N CYS A 235 4.07 -9.68 27.63
CA CYS A 235 3.71 -10.96 28.25
C CYS A 235 4.74 -11.47 29.28
N VAL A 236 5.93 -10.88 29.33
CA VAL A 236 7.03 -11.28 30.26
C VAL A 236 7.01 -10.46 31.56
N LEU A 237 6.14 -9.45 31.62
CA LEU A 237 5.88 -8.66 32.82
C LEU A 237 4.78 -9.30 33.67
#